data_de591bb56e7660ab1b7b915ba91bdcbe
#
_entry.id   de591bb56e7660ab1b7b915ba91bdcbe
#
_cell.length_a   1.000
_cell.length_b   1.000
_cell.length_c   1.000
_cell.angle_alpha   90.00
_cell.angle_beta   90.00
_cell.angle_gamma   90.00
#
_symmetry.space_group_name_H-M   'P 1'
#
loop_
_entity.id
_entity.type
_entity.pdbx_description
1 polymer ?
#
loop_
_entity_poly.entity_id
_entity_poly.type
_entity_poly.pdbx_seq_one_letter_code
_entity_poly.pdbx_strand_id
1 'polypeptide(L)'
;RKEEALFLFQTGKFKQALKRIIMKKIIFTLCLCFISITLSSQITETVSIPDNSIKIRTIGNYSKVEYGNNIYTDRIGYPSIPSVIKSYAIPIDAYDVRLGSSIAAKSYFPGQYVLYPVHPPKTDYLSDWAKAVIPDPTIYQSQEQYPKINAEILSDERVMGGRIIKVAYYPLIYIPAKRQLFKQTISVSLTYNTSSSCYFSTPNISENRKQTALKFLRSLVENPEVLLQEPTNKMRVNSIPESKDLLFNEIIPDYIIITTNELKESFQKLANWKTQKGVPTVIRTIEEINQEYFGADLIDKIAFYIDDIGKRWNNNALYILLGGDAEIVPTRKVKSVSSSCTELVATDAAYTDRATQYHADSKIFRSKNTERSAFLGRIPVK
;
A
#
# COMPACT_ATOMS: atom_id res chain seq x y z
N ARG A 1 16.04 -8.94 -81.74
CA ARG A 1 15.07 -7.91 -81.18
C ARG A 1 13.89 -8.57 -80.39
N LYS A 2 13.31 -9.72 -80.86
CA LYS A 2 12.22 -10.37 -80.12
C LYS A 2 12.73 -11.14 -78.87
N GLU A 3 13.88 -11.74 -78.94
CA GLU A 3 14.49 -12.48 -77.82
C GLU A 3 15.01 -11.51 -76.76
N GLU A 4 15.55 -10.37 -77.09
CA GLU A 4 15.97 -9.33 -76.14
C GLU A 4 14.79 -8.71 -75.40
N ALA A 5 13.65 -8.50 -76.08
CA ALA A 5 12.43 -8.03 -75.46
C ALA A 5 11.82 -9.03 -74.49
N LEU A 6 11.90 -10.35 -74.77
CA LEU A 6 11.45 -11.43 -73.93
C LEU A 6 12.32 -11.57 -72.66
N PHE A 7 13.64 -11.40 -72.84
CA PHE A 7 14.58 -11.42 -71.72
C PHE A 7 14.39 -10.22 -70.80
N LEU A 8 14.15 -9.02 -71.30
CA LEU A 8 13.84 -7.83 -70.51
C LEU A 8 12.49 -7.95 -69.82
N PHE A 9 11.52 -8.58 -70.43
CA PHE A 9 10.21 -8.85 -69.83
C PHE A 9 10.28 -9.89 -68.70
N GLN A 10 11.07 -10.92 -68.87
CA GLN A 10 11.32 -11.93 -67.84
C GLN A 10 12.11 -11.36 -66.63
N THR A 11 13.15 -10.54 -66.91
CA THR A 11 13.91 -9.86 -65.83
C THR A 11 13.07 -8.82 -65.08
N GLY A 12 12.14 -8.16 -65.77
CA GLY A 12 11.20 -7.22 -65.19
C GLY A 12 10.22 -7.92 -64.20
N LYS A 13 9.64 -9.06 -64.61
CA LYS A 13 8.79 -9.90 -63.78
C LYS A 13 9.54 -10.49 -62.58
N PHE A 14 10.77 -10.92 -62.80
CA PHE A 14 11.64 -11.42 -61.72
C PHE A 14 11.97 -10.32 -60.69
N LYS A 15 12.30 -9.12 -61.13
CA LYS A 15 12.51 -7.97 -60.24
C LYS A 15 11.26 -7.59 -59.44
N GLN A 16 10.06 -7.67 -60.05
CA GLN A 16 8.80 -7.42 -59.33
C GLN A 16 8.48 -8.51 -58.30
N ALA A 17 8.71 -9.78 -58.65
CA ALA A 17 8.56 -10.87 -57.73
C ALA A 17 9.51 -10.79 -56.53
N LEU A 18 10.78 -10.46 -56.80
CA LEU A 18 11.79 -10.24 -55.74
C LEU A 18 11.42 -9.06 -54.82
N LYS A 19 10.96 -7.93 -55.40
CA LYS A 19 10.45 -6.79 -54.59
C LYS A 19 9.27 -7.21 -53.70
N ARG A 20 8.34 -8.01 -54.21
CA ARG A 20 7.21 -8.48 -53.41
C ARG A 20 7.63 -9.41 -52.25
N ILE A 21 8.61 -10.28 -52.48
CA ILE A 21 9.17 -11.18 -51.45
C ILE A 21 9.92 -10.39 -50.41
N ILE A 22 10.73 -9.40 -50.81
CA ILE A 22 11.46 -8.53 -49.89
C ILE A 22 10.48 -7.68 -49.07
N MET A 23 9.44 -7.09 -49.69
CA MET A 23 8.40 -6.34 -48.97
C MET A 23 7.64 -7.18 -48.00
N LYS A 24 7.26 -8.41 -48.38
CA LYS A 24 6.60 -9.36 -47.45
C LYS A 24 7.49 -9.74 -46.27
N LYS A 25 8.79 -9.96 -46.47
CA LYS A 25 9.76 -10.19 -45.40
C LYS A 25 9.93 -8.97 -44.52
N ILE A 26 10.02 -7.79 -45.07
CA ILE A 26 10.12 -6.52 -44.29
C ILE A 26 8.84 -6.29 -43.49
N ILE A 27 7.65 -6.50 -44.06
CA ILE A 27 6.38 -6.37 -43.35
C ILE A 27 6.28 -7.44 -42.25
N PHE A 28 6.69 -8.69 -42.51
CA PHE A 28 6.70 -9.75 -41.50
C PHE A 28 7.70 -9.46 -40.37
N THR A 29 8.89 -8.92 -40.68
CA THR A 29 9.88 -8.50 -39.69
C THR A 29 9.39 -7.28 -38.90
N LEU A 30 8.74 -6.31 -39.53
CA LEU A 30 8.10 -5.16 -38.87
C LEU A 30 6.92 -5.61 -37.98
N CYS A 31 6.09 -6.55 -38.41
CA CYS A 31 5.04 -7.13 -37.56
C CYS A 31 5.60 -7.88 -36.36
N LEU A 32 6.73 -8.59 -36.49
CA LEU A 32 7.39 -9.23 -35.36
C LEU A 32 8.00 -8.20 -34.37
N CYS A 33 8.46 -7.04 -34.86
CA CYS A 33 8.98 -5.96 -34.00
C CYS A 33 7.87 -5.23 -33.21
N PHE A 34 6.59 -5.35 -33.62
CA PHE A 34 5.46 -4.76 -32.90
C PHE A 34 4.78 -5.71 -31.91
N ILE A 35 5.29 -6.94 -31.74
CA ILE A 35 4.91 -7.74 -30.58
C ILE A 35 5.66 -7.11 -29.40
N SER A 36 5.07 -6.09 -28.80
CA SER A 36 5.46 -5.59 -27.49
C SER A 36 5.36 -6.78 -26.54
N ILE A 37 6.50 -7.37 -26.18
CA ILE A 37 6.56 -8.39 -25.14
C ILE A 37 6.23 -7.63 -23.84
N THR A 38 4.94 -7.59 -23.52
CA THR A 38 4.53 -7.21 -22.18
C THR A 38 5.01 -8.34 -21.28
N LEU A 39 6.11 -8.10 -20.57
CA LEU A 39 6.57 -9.01 -19.54
C LEU A 39 5.52 -8.95 -18.42
N SER A 40 4.55 -9.87 -18.46
CA SER A 40 3.61 -10.05 -17.37
C SER A 40 4.33 -10.84 -16.28
N SER A 41 4.52 -10.22 -15.15
CA SER A 41 5.04 -10.88 -13.97
C SER A 41 3.89 -11.44 -13.14
N GLN A 42 4.08 -12.62 -12.56
CA GLN A 42 3.06 -13.30 -11.79
C GLN A 42 3.64 -13.80 -10.46
N ILE A 43 2.93 -13.50 -9.38
CA ILE A 43 3.17 -14.09 -8.06
C ILE A 43 2.04 -15.09 -7.82
N THR A 44 2.39 -16.37 -7.64
CA THR A 44 1.41 -17.42 -7.35
C THR A 44 1.59 -17.90 -5.93
N GLU A 45 0.51 -17.96 -5.18
CA GLU A 45 0.48 -18.41 -3.79
C GLU A 45 -0.67 -19.38 -3.56
N THR A 46 -0.44 -20.37 -2.71
CA THR A 46 -1.49 -21.30 -2.28
C THR A 46 -1.66 -21.20 -0.77
N VAL A 47 -2.87 -20.84 -0.33
CA VAL A 47 -3.20 -20.65 1.08
C VAL A 47 -4.19 -21.69 1.53
N SER A 48 -3.85 -22.40 2.61
CA SER A 48 -4.70 -23.36 3.30
C SER A 48 -4.57 -23.21 4.81
N ILE A 49 -5.57 -23.66 5.54
CA ILE A 49 -5.52 -23.72 7.01
C ILE A 49 -5.39 -25.18 7.45
N PRO A 50 -4.39 -25.55 8.28
CA PRO A 50 -4.30 -26.87 8.89
C PRO A 50 -5.50 -27.13 9.83
N ASP A 51 -6.01 -28.37 9.84
CA ASP A 51 -7.21 -28.71 10.65
C ASP A 51 -7.00 -28.50 12.14
N ASN A 52 -5.83 -28.81 12.65
CA ASN A 52 -5.47 -28.67 14.07
C ASN A 52 -5.27 -27.21 14.52
N SER A 53 -5.26 -26.25 13.61
CA SER A 53 -5.05 -24.83 13.91
C SER A 53 -6.36 -24.06 14.11
N ILE A 54 -7.50 -24.66 13.73
CA ILE A 54 -8.82 -24.06 13.89
C ILE A 54 -9.35 -24.43 15.27
N LYS A 55 -9.73 -23.42 16.06
CA LYS A 55 -10.40 -23.58 17.36
C LYS A 55 -11.81 -23.05 17.26
N ILE A 56 -12.78 -23.80 17.78
CA ILE A 56 -14.17 -23.35 17.88
C ILE A 56 -14.52 -23.21 19.34
N ARG A 57 -14.96 -22.01 19.72
CA ARG A 57 -15.40 -21.69 21.07
C ARG A 57 -16.87 -21.33 21.08
N THR A 58 -17.63 -21.85 22.04
CA THR A 58 -19.02 -21.45 22.23
C THR A 58 -19.09 -20.16 23.03
N ILE A 59 -19.86 -19.20 22.57
CA ILE A 59 -20.17 -17.92 23.23
C ILE A 59 -21.68 -17.73 23.19
N GLY A 60 -22.34 -17.99 24.28
CA GLY A 60 -23.80 -18.04 24.31
C GLY A 60 -24.34 -19.04 23.29
N ASN A 61 -25.22 -18.61 22.40
CA ASN A 61 -25.80 -19.44 21.34
C ASN A 61 -24.98 -19.49 20.07
N TYR A 62 -23.77 -18.91 20.05
CA TYR A 62 -22.94 -18.76 18.88
C TYR A 62 -21.65 -19.55 18.98
N SER A 63 -21.10 -19.90 17.81
CA SER A 63 -19.79 -20.51 17.66
C SER A 63 -18.82 -19.48 17.13
N LYS A 64 -17.76 -19.17 17.87
CA LYS A 64 -16.65 -18.33 17.42
C LYS A 64 -15.55 -19.22 16.87
N VAL A 65 -15.21 -19.01 15.63
CA VAL A 65 -14.08 -19.68 14.96
C VAL A 65 -12.83 -18.84 15.18
N GLU A 66 -11.76 -19.43 15.66
CA GLU A 66 -10.49 -18.77 15.94
C GLU A 66 -9.36 -19.42 15.13
N TYR A 67 -8.53 -18.60 14.49
CA TYR A 67 -7.37 -19.03 13.72
C TYR A 67 -6.29 -17.93 13.67
N GLY A 68 -5.03 -18.31 13.83
CA GLY A 68 -3.87 -17.43 13.69
C GLY A 68 -3.95 -16.19 14.57
N ASN A 69 -3.66 -15.03 14.01
CA ASN A 69 -3.63 -13.74 14.71
C ASN A 69 -5.01 -13.13 14.94
N ASN A 70 -6.09 -13.90 14.76
CA ASN A 70 -7.46 -13.45 14.97
C ASN A 70 -7.86 -12.22 14.13
N ILE A 71 -7.45 -12.20 12.88
CA ILE A 71 -7.94 -11.21 11.90
C ILE A 71 -9.23 -11.78 11.30
N TYR A 72 -10.30 -11.00 11.35
CA TYR A 72 -11.62 -11.43 10.95
C TYR A 72 -12.24 -10.50 9.91
N THR A 73 -13.31 -10.99 9.24
CA THR A 73 -14.23 -10.11 8.51
C THR A 73 -14.72 -8.99 9.44
N ASP A 74 -14.95 -7.79 8.92
CA ASP A 74 -15.13 -6.55 9.69
C ASP A 74 -16.56 -5.99 9.68
N ARG A 75 -17.46 -6.55 8.84
CA ARG A 75 -18.81 -6.04 8.71
C ARG A 75 -19.67 -6.40 9.93
N ILE A 76 -20.06 -5.38 10.71
CA ILE A 76 -20.85 -5.53 11.94
C ILE A 76 -22.16 -6.26 11.66
N GLY A 77 -22.50 -7.22 12.52
CA GLY A 77 -23.70 -8.06 12.41
C GLY A 77 -23.56 -9.25 11.46
N TYR A 78 -22.48 -9.31 10.66
CA TYR A 78 -22.19 -10.44 9.76
C TYR A 78 -21.40 -11.54 10.48
N PRO A 79 -21.39 -12.79 9.96
CA PRO A 79 -20.60 -13.85 10.58
C PRO A 79 -19.12 -13.49 10.68
N SER A 80 -18.55 -13.63 11.87
CA SER A 80 -17.12 -13.38 12.11
C SER A 80 -16.31 -14.59 11.65
N ILE A 81 -15.64 -14.45 10.51
CA ILE A 81 -14.82 -15.49 9.88
C ILE A 81 -13.36 -15.07 9.86
N PRO A 82 -12.43 -15.92 10.33
CA PRO A 82 -11.01 -15.64 10.24
C PRO A 82 -10.53 -15.48 8.81
N SER A 83 -9.69 -14.49 8.57
CA SER A 83 -8.99 -14.26 7.31
C SER A 83 -7.49 -14.41 7.50
N VAL A 84 -6.78 -14.69 6.42
CA VAL A 84 -5.31 -14.68 6.36
C VAL A 84 -4.89 -13.49 5.54
N ILE A 85 -4.06 -12.63 6.09
CA ILE A 85 -3.50 -11.48 5.37
C ILE A 85 -2.04 -11.77 5.04
N LYS A 86 -1.67 -11.62 3.77
CA LYS A 86 -0.30 -11.69 3.28
C LYS A 86 0.04 -10.44 2.49
N SER A 87 1.29 -10.04 2.57
CA SER A 87 1.81 -8.86 1.89
C SER A 87 2.85 -9.27 0.86
N TYR A 88 2.76 -8.69 -0.34
CA TYR A 88 3.67 -8.98 -1.44
C TYR A 88 4.31 -7.71 -1.96
N ALA A 89 5.62 -7.74 -2.16
CA ALA A 89 6.31 -6.69 -2.89
C ALA A 89 6.05 -6.84 -4.39
N ILE A 90 5.84 -5.71 -5.05
CA ILE A 90 5.84 -5.63 -6.52
C ILE A 90 6.77 -4.50 -6.96
N PRO A 91 7.26 -4.51 -8.21
CA PRO A 91 8.04 -3.40 -8.75
C PRO A 91 7.30 -2.07 -8.62
N ILE A 92 8.05 -1.00 -8.33
CA ILE A 92 7.46 0.34 -8.15
C ILE A 92 6.77 0.86 -9.41
N ASP A 93 7.25 0.43 -10.59
CA ASP A 93 6.74 0.75 -11.91
C ASP A 93 5.66 -0.22 -12.41
N ALA A 94 5.21 -1.16 -11.57
CA ALA A 94 4.13 -2.06 -11.90
C ALA A 94 2.82 -1.28 -12.16
N TYR A 95 2.06 -1.74 -13.16
CA TYR A 95 0.73 -1.20 -13.48
C TYR A 95 -0.21 -2.35 -13.83
N ASP A 96 -1.51 -2.06 -13.87
CA ASP A 96 -2.57 -3.04 -14.15
C ASP A 96 -2.47 -4.27 -13.20
N VAL A 97 -2.38 -3.99 -11.90
CA VAL A 97 -2.31 -5.03 -10.88
C VAL A 97 -3.66 -5.72 -10.75
N ARG A 98 -3.67 -7.04 -10.95
CA ARG A 98 -4.89 -7.86 -10.91
C ARG A 98 -4.70 -9.07 -10.01
N LEU A 99 -5.74 -9.40 -9.27
CA LEU A 99 -5.81 -10.57 -8.41
C LEU A 99 -6.76 -11.60 -9.03
N GLY A 100 -6.22 -12.76 -9.38
CA GLY A 100 -7.01 -13.93 -9.73
C GLY A 100 -7.05 -14.90 -8.55
N SER A 101 -8.18 -15.56 -8.31
CA SER A 101 -8.28 -16.60 -7.28
C SER A 101 -9.07 -17.80 -7.78
N SER A 102 -8.65 -18.99 -7.38
CA SER A 102 -9.33 -20.24 -7.64
C SER A 102 -9.32 -21.14 -6.41
N ILE A 103 -10.28 -22.05 -6.31
CA ILE A 103 -10.33 -23.03 -5.24
C ILE A 103 -9.64 -24.30 -5.72
N ALA A 104 -8.52 -24.65 -5.10
CA ALA A 104 -7.78 -25.87 -5.41
C ALA A 104 -8.39 -27.10 -4.71
N ALA A 105 -8.91 -26.93 -3.49
CA ALA A 105 -9.58 -27.97 -2.73
C ALA A 105 -10.61 -27.34 -1.78
N LYS A 106 -11.69 -28.08 -1.51
CA LYS A 106 -12.74 -27.69 -0.57
C LYS A 106 -13.19 -28.92 0.23
N SER A 107 -13.25 -28.79 1.54
CA SER A 107 -13.68 -29.86 2.44
C SER A 107 -14.69 -29.32 3.46
N TYR A 108 -15.63 -30.18 3.83
CA TYR A 108 -16.60 -29.89 4.88
C TYR A 108 -15.90 -29.92 6.25
N PHE A 109 -16.13 -28.91 7.07
CA PHE A 109 -15.71 -28.89 8.46
C PHE A 109 -16.85 -29.48 9.33
N PRO A 110 -16.64 -30.62 10.00
CA PRO A 110 -17.71 -31.34 10.67
C PRO A 110 -18.42 -30.51 11.74
N GLY A 111 -19.75 -30.57 11.76
CA GLY A 111 -20.59 -29.87 12.73
C GLY A 111 -21.58 -28.91 12.11
N GLN A 112 -22.46 -28.41 12.95
CA GLN A 112 -23.39 -27.32 12.62
C GLN A 112 -23.11 -26.13 13.51
N TYR A 113 -22.95 -24.95 12.91
CA TYR A 113 -22.48 -23.76 13.60
C TYR A 113 -23.40 -22.58 13.33
N VAL A 114 -23.76 -21.84 14.36
CA VAL A 114 -24.28 -20.48 14.23
C VAL A 114 -23.13 -19.56 14.55
N LEU A 115 -22.50 -18.99 13.54
CA LEU A 115 -21.28 -18.20 13.74
C LEU A 115 -21.55 -16.92 14.53
N TYR A 116 -20.61 -16.56 15.37
CA TYR A 116 -20.63 -15.35 16.16
C TYR A 116 -20.64 -14.11 15.25
N PRO A 117 -21.54 -13.13 15.47
CA PRO A 117 -21.56 -11.93 14.65
C PRO A 117 -20.37 -11.02 14.94
N VAL A 118 -19.93 -10.29 13.94
CA VAL A 118 -18.93 -9.23 14.11
C VAL A 118 -19.51 -8.13 15.00
N HIS A 119 -18.77 -7.79 16.03
CA HIS A 119 -19.06 -6.68 16.93
C HIS A 119 -18.22 -5.46 16.56
N PRO A 120 -18.69 -4.25 16.88
CA PRO A 120 -17.84 -3.06 16.78
C PRO A 120 -16.61 -3.21 17.69
N PRO A 121 -15.52 -2.50 17.40
CA PRO A 121 -14.34 -2.48 18.26
C PRO A 121 -14.74 -2.12 19.71
N LYS A 122 -14.16 -2.84 20.68
CA LYS A 122 -14.35 -2.51 22.09
C LYS A 122 -13.62 -1.19 22.36
N THR A 123 -14.35 -0.19 22.82
CA THR A 123 -13.80 1.07 23.31
C THR A 123 -14.16 1.23 24.78
N ASP A 124 -13.26 1.83 25.55
CA ASP A 124 -13.45 2.02 27.00
C ASP A 124 -14.65 2.93 27.33
N TYR A 125 -15.13 3.68 26.35
CA TYR A 125 -16.26 4.61 26.48
C TYR A 125 -17.62 4.00 26.14
N LEU A 126 -17.66 2.74 25.68
CA LEU A 126 -18.93 2.05 25.37
C LEU A 126 -19.41 1.25 26.58
N SER A 127 -20.16 1.89 27.47
CA SER A 127 -20.93 1.17 28.50
C SER A 127 -21.87 0.10 27.92
N ASP A 128 -22.24 0.26 26.63
CA ASP A 128 -23.16 -0.59 25.90
C ASP A 128 -22.47 -1.62 24.96
N TRP A 129 -21.15 -1.78 25.05
CA TRP A 129 -20.43 -2.79 24.23
C TRP A 129 -20.98 -4.21 24.48
N ALA A 130 -21.48 -4.45 25.67
CA ALA A 130 -22.14 -5.70 26.04
C ALA A 130 -23.54 -5.88 25.44
N LYS A 131 -24.14 -4.86 24.82
CA LYS A 131 -25.42 -5.04 24.12
C LYS A 131 -25.17 -6.01 22.97
N ALA A 132 -25.94 -7.10 22.97
CA ALA A 132 -25.82 -8.12 21.92
C ALA A 132 -25.99 -7.49 20.54
N VAL A 133 -24.97 -7.61 19.70
CA VAL A 133 -25.10 -7.25 18.29
C VAL A 133 -26.10 -8.21 17.66
N ILE A 134 -27.16 -7.66 17.09
CA ILE A 134 -28.18 -8.44 16.40
C ILE A 134 -27.57 -8.94 15.10
N PRO A 135 -27.55 -10.26 14.84
CA PRO A 135 -27.13 -10.80 13.56
C PRO A 135 -27.99 -10.25 12.43
N ASP A 136 -27.38 -9.84 11.35
CA ASP A 136 -28.10 -9.37 10.17
C ASP A 136 -28.89 -10.55 9.55
N PRO A 137 -30.24 -10.53 9.57
CA PRO A 137 -31.03 -11.65 9.08
C PRO A 137 -30.84 -11.92 7.59
N THR A 138 -30.46 -10.91 6.79
CA THR A 138 -30.25 -11.08 5.36
C THR A 138 -29.11 -12.03 5.05
N ILE A 139 -28.03 -12.00 5.86
CA ILE A 139 -26.91 -12.89 5.70
C ILE A 139 -27.11 -14.22 6.45
N TYR A 140 -27.66 -14.19 7.68
CA TYR A 140 -27.81 -15.41 8.48
C TYR A 140 -28.88 -16.37 7.94
N GLN A 141 -29.80 -15.89 7.09
CA GLN A 141 -30.78 -16.73 6.39
C GLN A 141 -30.36 -17.06 4.95
N SER A 142 -29.20 -16.57 4.50
CA SER A 142 -28.74 -16.73 3.12
C SER A 142 -28.30 -18.17 2.84
N GLN A 143 -28.69 -18.67 1.66
CA GLN A 143 -28.20 -19.94 1.08
C GLN A 143 -26.81 -19.75 0.42
N GLU A 144 -26.38 -18.52 0.20
CA GLU A 144 -25.11 -18.24 -0.43
C GLU A 144 -23.96 -18.39 0.56
N GLN A 145 -22.78 -18.69 0.02
CA GLN A 145 -21.58 -18.73 0.83
C GLN A 145 -21.17 -17.32 1.32
N TYR A 146 -20.60 -17.26 2.50
CA TYR A 146 -19.99 -16.07 3.07
C TYR A 146 -18.59 -16.41 3.60
N PRO A 147 -17.55 -15.61 3.31
CA PRO A 147 -17.55 -14.51 2.33
C PRO A 147 -17.86 -14.97 0.89
N LYS A 148 -18.35 -14.06 0.03
CA LYS A 148 -18.67 -14.37 -1.38
C LYS A 148 -17.43 -14.51 -2.25
N ILE A 149 -16.30 -13.94 -1.81
CA ILE A 149 -15.02 -13.92 -2.51
C ILE A 149 -14.00 -14.79 -1.78
N ASN A 150 -13.04 -15.33 -2.50
CA ASN A 150 -11.99 -16.18 -1.92
C ASN A 150 -10.78 -15.37 -1.47
N ALA A 151 -10.49 -14.29 -2.16
CA ALA A 151 -9.41 -13.35 -1.83
C ALA A 151 -9.70 -11.97 -2.40
N GLU A 152 -9.11 -10.93 -1.81
CA GLU A 152 -9.21 -9.55 -2.27
C GLU A 152 -7.95 -8.75 -1.95
N ILE A 153 -7.68 -7.71 -2.75
CA ILE A 153 -6.65 -6.73 -2.43
C ILE A 153 -7.20 -5.76 -1.39
N LEU A 154 -6.57 -5.74 -0.21
CA LEU A 154 -6.93 -4.80 0.86
C LEU A 154 -6.29 -3.43 0.65
N SER A 155 -5.04 -3.41 0.21
CA SER A 155 -4.31 -2.17 -0.02
C SER A 155 -3.20 -2.33 -1.05
N ASP A 156 -2.87 -1.23 -1.70
CA ASP A 156 -1.72 -1.02 -2.59
C ASP A 156 -0.97 0.18 -2.03
N GLU A 157 0.11 -0.10 -1.30
CA GLU A 157 0.82 0.91 -0.52
C GLU A 157 2.24 1.10 -1.03
N ARG A 158 2.69 2.36 -1.08
CA ARG A 158 4.10 2.68 -1.29
C ARG A 158 4.73 3.08 0.03
N VAL A 159 5.73 2.33 0.44
CA VAL A 159 6.40 2.49 1.73
C VAL A 159 7.90 2.43 1.52
N MET A 160 8.63 3.46 1.94
CA MET A 160 10.11 3.49 1.95
C MET A 160 10.75 3.16 0.59
N GLY A 161 10.12 3.58 -0.51
CA GLY A 161 10.60 3.28 -1.87
C GLY A 161 10.26 1.88 -2.40
N GLY A 162 9.58 1.05 -1.61
CA GLY A 162 8.96 -0.20 -2.05
C GLY A 162 7.47 -0.04 -2.30
N ARG A 163 6.87 -0.96 -3.05
CA ARG A 163 5.43 -1.06 -3.24
C ARG A 163 4.93 -2.40 -2.74
N ILE A 164 3.93 -2.38 -1.87
CA ILE A 164 3.42 -3.54 -1.16
C ILE A 164 1.92 -3.68 -1.42
N ILE A 165 1.53 -4.85 -1.89
CA ILE A 165 0.13 -5.25 -2.04
C ILE A 165 -0.25 -6.14 -0.87
N LYS A 166 -1.26 -5.75 -0.09
CA LYS A 166 -1.84 -6.60 0.95
C LYS A 166 -3.04 -7.34 0.41
N VAL A 167 -3.05 -8.65 0.57
CA VAL A 167 -4.11 -9.53 0.11
C VAL A 167 -4.73 -10.25 1.30
N ALA A 168 -6.05 -10.17 1.41
CA ALA A 168 -6.83 -11.00 2.33
C ALA A 168 -7.26 -12.29 1.61
N TYR A 169 -7.13 -13.41 2.32
CA TYR A 169 -7.59 -14.73 1.90
C TYR A 169 -8.66 -15.20 2.88
N TYR A 170 -9.69 -15.84 2.34
CA TYR A 170 -10.79 -16.40 3.11
C TYR A 170 -10.80 -17.93 3.01
N PRO A 171 -9.88 -18.63 3.68
CA PRO A 171 -9.76 -20.09 3.61
C PRO A 171 -10.88 -20.81 4.35
N LEU A 172 -11.73 -20.09 5.07
CA LEU A 172 -12.98 -20.59 5.65
C LEU A 172 -14.16 -19.89 5.02
N ILE A 173 -15.14 -20.67 4.60
CA ILE A 173 -16.41 -20.17 4.08
C ILE A 173 -17.57 -20.82 4.84
N TYR A 174 -18.64 -20.07 4.99
CA TYR A 174 -19.81 -20.46 5.75
C TYR A 174 -21.08 -20.36 4.89
N ILE A 175 -21.97 -21.34 4.98
CA ILE A 175 -23.31 -21.29 4.38
C ILE A 175 -24.30 -21.10 5.52
N PRO A 176 -24.79 -19.89 5.77
CA PRO A 176 -25.52 -19.54 6.98
C PRO A 176 -26.82 -20.35 7.17
N ALA A 177 -27.67 -20.42 6.16
CA ALA A 177 -28.93 -21.15 6.24
C ALA A 177 -28.76 -22.66 6.51
N LYS A 178 -27.64 -23.23 6.10
CA LYS A 178 -27.29 -24.62 6.36
C LYS A 178 -26.49 -24.81 7.65
N ARG A 179 -26.03 -23.72 8.28
CA ARG A 179 -25.12 -23.72 9.44
C ARG A 179 -23.84 -24.53 9.20
N GLN A 180 -23.38 -24.57 7.94
CA GLN A 180 -22.26 -25.38 7.51
C GLN A 180 -21.00 -24.53 7.27
N LEU A 181 -19.90 -24.97 7.84
CA LEU A 181 -18.57 -24.40 7.65
C LEU A 181 -17.75 -25.29 6.69
N PHE A 182 -17.03 -24.69 5.79
CA PHE A 182 -16.12 -25.37 4.86
C PHE A 182 -14.74 -24.77 4.99
N LYS A 183 -13.75 -25.64 4.86
CA LYS A 183 -12.35 -25.26 4.67
C LYS A 183 -12.04 -25.35 3.18
N GLN A 184 -11.30 -24.37 2.66
CA GLN A 184 -10.85 -24.37 1.28
C GLN A 184 -9.36 -24.05 1.18
N THR A 185 -8.72 -24.66 0.18
CA THR A 185 -7.37 -24.28 -0.26
C THR A 185 -7.53 -23.33 -1.44
N ILE A 186 -6.99 -22.15 -1.32
CA ILE A 186 -7.12 -21.06 -2.29
C ILE A 186 -5.80 -20.94 -3.04
N SER A 187 -5.83 -21.04 -4.36
CA SER A 187 -4.72 -20.66 -5.21
C SER A 187 -4.98 -19.26 -5.76
N VAL A 188 -4.03 -18.36 -5.56
CA VAL A 188 -4.13 -16.97 -5.98
C VAL A 188 -3.00 -16.65 -6.93
N SER A 189 -3.29 -15.84 -7.93
CA SER A 189 -2.32 -15.25 -8.83
C SER A 189 -2.43 -13.72 -8.80
N LEU A 190 -1.38 -13.05 -8.37
CA LEU A 190 -1.23 -11.61 -8.47
C LEU A 190 -0.43 -11.31 -9.73
N THR A 191 -1.06 -10.71 -10.72
CA THR A 191 -0.45 -10.37 -12.01
C THR A 191 -0.30 -8.86 -12.14
N TYR A 192 0.77 -8.43 -12.78
CA TYR A 192 1.02 -7.04 -13.09
C TYR A 192 1.92 -6.92 -14.32
N ASN A 193 1.85 -5.77 -14.97
CA ASN A 193 2.74 -5.39 -16.05
C ASN A 193 3.78 -4.41 -15.52
N THR A 194 4.97 -4.38 -16.11
CA THR A 194 5.98 -3.35 -15.82
C THR A 194 6.17 -2.47 -17.04
N SER A 195 6.38 -1.19 -16.83
CA SER A 195 6.58 -0.23 -17.91
C SER A 195 7.99 0.30 -17.89
N SER A 196 8.68 0.15 -19.02
CA SER A 196 10.00 0.76 -19.23
C SER A 196 9.95 2.30 -19.38
N SER A 197 8.75 2.88 -19.47
CA SER A 197 8.54 4.32 -19.70
C SER A 197 8.21 5.14 -18.45
N CYS A 198 8.03 4.50 -17.29
CA CYS A 198 7.82 5.23 -16.06
C CYS A 198 9.16 5.76 -15.52
N TYR A 199 9.31 7.07 -15.56
CA TYR A 199 10.47 7.75 -14.99
C TYR A 199 10.32 7.87 -13.48
N PHE A 200 11.04 7.04 -12.74
CA PHE A 200 11.21 7.22 -11.31
C PHE A 200 12.61 7.82 -11.08
N SER A 201 12.65 9.06 -10.62
CA SER A 201 13.92 9.62 -10.14
C SER A 201 14.28 8.89 -8.85
N THR A 202 15.39 8.18 -8.82
CA THR A 202 15.95 7.66 -7.58
C THR A 202 16.72 8.80 -6.92
N PRO A 203 16.28 9.34 -5.79
CA PRO A 203 17.02 10.38 -5.10
C PRO A 203 18.35 9.85 -4.58
N ASN A 204 19.27 10.73 -4.39
CA ASN A 204 20.57 10.43 -3.81
C ASN A 204 20.43 10.24 -2.29
N ILE A 205 19.91 9.09 -1.88
CA ILE A 205 19.81 8.73 -0.45
C ILE A 205 21.06 7.99 0.00
N SER A 206 21.39 8.15 1.28
CA SER A 206 22.54 7.44 1.85
C SER A 206 22.33 5.92 1.76
N GLU A 207 23.42 5.18 1.52
CA GLU A 207 23.38 3.73 1.42
C GLU A 207 22.85 3.10 2.72
N ASN A 208 23.21 3.66 3.87
CA ASN A 208 22.72 3.22 5.18
C ASN A 208 21.20 3.29 5.27
N ARG A 209 20.60 4.34 4.73
CA ARG A 209 19.14 4.51 4.68
C ARG A 209 18.48 3.48 3.76
N LYS A 210 19.07 3.23 2.57
CA LYS A 210 18.58 2.17 1.67
C LYS A 210 18.57 0.81 2.38
N GLN A 211 19.66 0.47 3.06
CA GLN A 211 19.77 -0.80 3.77
C GLN A 211 18.77 -0.92 4.92
N THR A 212 18.54 0.18 5.65
CA THR A 212 17.53 0.20 6.73
C THR A 212 16.13 0.02 6.17
N ALA A 213 15.80 0.71 5.09
CA ALA A 213 14.52 0.57 4.39
C ALA A 213 14.31 -0.86 3.88
N LEU A 214 15.31 -1.42 3.20
CA LEU A 214 15.26 -2.80 2.69
C LEU A 214 15.09 -3.83 3.80
N LYS A 215 15.81 -3.67 4.91
CA LYS A 215 15.68 -4.58 6.06
C LYS A 215 14.25 -4.55 6.62
N PHE A 216 13.67 -3.38 6.74
CA PHE A 216 12.29 -3.23 7.22
C PHE A 216 11.29 -3.83 6.22
N LEU A 217 11.38 -3.46 4.94
CA LEU A 217 10.47 -3.95 3.90
C LEU A 217 10.51 -5.46 3.75
N ARG A 218 11.70 -6.08 3.85
CA ARG A 218 11.88 -7.53 3.82
C ARG A 218 11.12 -8.24 4.94
N SER A 219 10.96 -7.61 6.09
CA SER A 219 10.22 -8.19 7.21
C SER A 219 8.70 -8.11 7.05
N LEU A 220 8.21 -7.35 6.06
CA LEU A 220 6.79 -7.13 5.82
C LEU A 220 6.20 -7.99 4.72
N VAL A 221 7.02 -8.59 3.85
CA VAL A 221 6.56 -9.23 2.62
C VAL A 221 6.97 -10.70 2.52
N GLU A 222 6.16 -11.49 1.81
CA GLU A 222 6.40 -12.91 1.57
C GLU A 222 7.48 -13.16 0.50
N ASN A 223 7.73 -12.17 -0.40
CA ASN A 223 8.64 -12.27 -1.54
C ASN A 223 9.71 -11.15 -1.53
N PRO A 224 10.60 -11.14 -0.54
CA PRO A 224 11.56 -10.05 -0.34
C PRO A 224 12.59 -9.88 -1.47
N GLU A 225 12.76 -10.87 -2.33
CA GLU A 225 13.67 -10.83 -3.48
C GLU A 225 13.26 -9.78 -4.52
N VAL A 226 11.97 -9.47 -4.63
CA VAL A 226 11.45 -8.45 -5.56
C VAL A 226 11.93 -7.05 -5.17
N LEU A 227 12.15 -6.79 -3.89
CA LEU A 227 12.64 -5.50 -3.38
C LEU A 227 14.09 -5.19 -3.80
N LEU A 228 14.83 -6.19 -4.28
CA LEU A 228 16.21 -6.04 -4.77
C LEU A 228 16.28 -5.73 -6.25
N GLN A 229 15.16 -5.86 -6.97
CA GLN A 229 15.11 -5.57 -8.39
C GLN A 229 15.15 -4.06 -8.58
N GLU A 230 16.24 -3.58 -9.17
CA GLU A 230 16.31 -2.20 -9.57
C GLU A 230 15.34 -1.95 -10.74
N PRO A 231 14.68 -0.78 -10.77
CA PRO A 231 13.82 -0.41 -11.90
C PRO A 231 14.62 -0.55 -13.21
N THR A 232 14.00 -1.11 -14.21
CA THR A 232 14.62 -1.49 -15.50
C THR A 232 15.21 -0.30 -16.28
N ASN A 233 14.87 0.94 -15.90
CA ASN A 233 15.38 2.15 -16.53
C ASN A 233 15.89 3.17 -15.50
N LYS A 234 17.18 3.16 -15.28
CA LYS A 234 17.90 4.25 -14.62
C LYS A 234 18.11 5.40 -15.59
N MET A 235 17.15 6.26 -15.80
CA MET A 235 17.44 7.59 -16.30
C MET A 235 17.88 8.46 -15.12
N ARG A 236 19.17 8.75 -15.04
CA ARG A 236 19.67 9.81 -14.17
C ARG A 236 19.06 11.11 -14.69
N VAL A 237 18.07 11.63 -13.99
CA VAL A 237 17.67 13.02 -14.21
C VAL A 237 18.77 13.88 -13.62
N ASN A 238 19.65 14.39 -14.52
CA ASN A 238 20.74 15.30 -14.17
C ASN A 238 20.25 16.74 -13.92
N SER A 239 18.96 16.97 -13.79
CA SER A 239 18.42 18.29 -13.52
C SER A 239 17.20 18.19 -12.63
N ILE A 240 17.43 18.34 -11.34
CA ILE A 240 16.42 18.92 -10.46
C ILE A 240 16.22 20.34 -11.00
N PRO A 241 14.99 20.79 -11.34
CA PRO A 241 14.78 22.19 -11.62
C PRO A 241 15.31 22.98 -10.43
N GLU A 242 16.24 23.90 -10.69
CA GLU A 242 16.67 24.89 -9.70
C GLU A 242 15.44 25.68 -9.27
N SER A 243 14.71 25.19 -8.29
CA SER A 243 13.85 26.06 -7.51
C SER A 243 14.76 26.86 -6.60
N LYS A 244 14.81 28.14 -6.88
CA LYS A 244 15.75 29.15 -6.37
C LYS A 244 15.68 29.43 -4.86
N ASP A 245 15.07 28.63 -4.04
CA ASP A 245 14.94 28.89 -2.61
C ASP A 245 15.16 27.62 -1.81
N LEU A 246 16.43 27.31 -1.51
CA LEU A 246 16.62 26.38 -0.42
C LEU A 246 18.00 26.50 0.22
N LEU A 247 17.97 26.94 1.43
CA LEU A 247 18.98 26.83 2.47
C LEU A 247 19.42 25.37 2.77
N PHE A 248 19.12 24.42 1.87
CA PHE A 248 19.50 23.01 1.99
C PHE A 248 20.62 22.66 1.02
N ASN A 249 21.61 23.47 0.95
CA ASN A 249 22.59 23.33 -0.10
C ASN A 249 23.46 22.08 -0.04
N GLU A 250 23.40 21.19 0.96
CA GLU A 250 24.33 20.05 0.93
C GLU A 250 23.92 18.76 1.64
N ILE A 251 22.94 18.73 2.53
CA ILE A 251 22.61 17.51 3.28
C ILE A 251 21.12 17.21 3.21
N ILE A 252 20.75 16.13 2.52
CA ILE A 252 19.39 15.59 2.60
C ILE A 252 19.25 14.93 3.97
N PRO A 253 18.43 15.45 4.90
CA PRO A 253 18.30 14.89 6.23
C PRO A 253 17.50 13.59 6.19
N ASP A 254 17.94 12.59 6.93
CA ASP A 254 17.21 11.33 7.14
C ASP A 254 16.20 11.46 8.29
N TYR A 255 16.38 12.46 9.15
CA TYR A 255 15.56 12.69 10.33
C TYR A 255 15.26 14.19 10.49
N ILE A 256 14.01 14.53 10.69
CA ILE A 256 13.58 15.91 10.91
C ILE A 256 12.92 16.00 12.29
N ILE A 257 13.32 17.00 13.06
CA ILE A 257 12.66 17.36 14.31
C ILE A 257 11.85 18.62 14.04
N ILE A 258 10.54 18.56 14.20
CA ILE A 258 9.63 19.70 14.07
C ILE A 258 9.26 20.15 15.47
N THR A 259 9.59 21.39 15.83
CA THR A 259 9.36 21.94 17.16
C THR A 259 9.19 23.46 17.08
N THR A 260 9.11 24.15 18.22
CA THR A 260 9.10 25.63 18.27
C THR A 260 10.50 26.22 18.35
N ASN A 261 10.64 27.51 18.07
CA ASN A 261 11.88 28.24 18.29
C ASN A 261 12.35 28.14 19.75
N GLU A 262 11.42 28.13 20.70
CA GLU A 262 11.71 28.02 22.13
C GLU A 262 12.34 26.68 22.51
N LEU A 263 11.86 25.60 21.94
CA LEU A 263 12.35 24.24 22.23
C LEU A 263 13.49 23.78 21.32
N LYS A 264 13.84 24.54 20.28
CA LYS A 264 14.86 24.20 19.27
C LYS A 264 16.19 23.79 19.91
N GLU A 265 16.67 24.56 20.88
CA GLU A 265 17.95 24.29 21.54
C GLU A 265 17.92 23.01 22.38
N SER A 266 16.79 22.71 23.01
CA SER A 266 16.59 21.46 23.78
C SER A 266 16.75 20.21 22.93
N PHE A 267 16.35 20.27 21.67
CA PHE A 267 16.48 19.16 20.69
C PHE A 267 17.84 19.11 19.99
N GLN A 268 18.69 20.16 20.14
CA GLN A 268 19.97 20.21 19.40
C GLN A 268 20.91 19.07 19.79
N LYS A 269 20.92 18.63 21.05
CA LYS A 269 21.72 17.49 21.50
C LYS A 269 21.29 16.19 20.81
N LEU A 270 19.98 15.98 20.65
CA LEU A 270 19.45 14.82 19.94
C LEU A 270 19.81 14.87 18.45
N ALA A 271 19.67 16.02 17.81
CA ALA A 271 20.01 16.20 16.41
C ALA A 271 21.49 15.92 16.15
N ASN A 272 22.37 16.49 16.98
CA ASN A 272 23.82 16.25 16.90
C ASN A 272 24.19 14.77 17.11
N TRP A 273 23.60 14.12 18.11
CA TRP A 273 23.85 12.71 18.41
C TRP A 273 23.42 11.80 17.24
N LYS A 274 22.23 12.04 16.67
CA LYS A 274 21.76 11.28 15.52
C LYS A 274 22.67 11.47 14.29
N THR A 275 23.06 12.70 14.01
CA THR A 275 23.98 13.03 12.89
C THR A 275 25.34 12.32 13.08
N GLN A 276 25.88 12.32 14.30
CA GLN A 276 27.12 11.59 14.62
C GLN A 276 26.98 10.06 14.43
N LYS A 277 25.77 9.52 14.59
CA LYS A 277 25.45 8.11 14.33
C LYS A 277 25.20 7.81 12.84
N GLY A 278 25.43 8.76 11.94
CA GLY A 278 25.24 8.60 10.50
C GLY A 278 23.79 8.77 10.05
N VAL A 279 22.96 9.41 10.86
CA VAL A 279 21.58 9.80 10.54
C VAL A 279 21.52 11.33 10.47
N PRO A 280 21.77 11.94 9.30
CA PRO A 280 21.70 13.38 9.13
C PRO A 280 20.39 13.93 9.64
N THR A 281 20.43 14.83 10.62
CA THR A 281 19.25 15.33 11.32
C THR A 281 19.20 16.83 11.26
N VAL A 282 18.03 17.38 10.93
CA VAL A 282 17.77 18.83 10.98
C VAL A 282 16.61 19.12 11.91
N ILE A 283 16.64 20.32 12.49
CA ILE A 283 15.54 20.85 13.28
C ILE A 283 14.85 21.94 12.44
N ARG A 284 13.54 21.81 12.28
CA ARG A 284 12.69 22.84 11.65
C ARG A 284 11.69 23.34 12.67
N THR A 285 11.52 24.64 12.72
CA THR A 285 10.55 25.19 13.65
C THR A 285 9.20 25.43 12.97
N ILE A 286 8.14 25.34 13.74
CA ILE A 286 6.78 25.59 13.23
C ILE A 286 6.63 27.03 12.75
N GLU A 287 7.40 27.96 13.31
CA GLU A 287 7.41 29.35 12.89
C GLU A 287 8.05 29.53 11.52
N GLU A 288 9.18 28.85 11.25
CA GLU A 288 9.82 28.82 9.94
C GLU A 288 8.86 28.20 8.89
N ILE A 289 8.24 27.05 9.20
CA ILE A 289 7.28 26.37 8.31
C ILE A 289 6.05 27.27 8.07
N ASN A 290 5.55 27.93 9.08
CA ASN A 290 4.40 28.82 8.97
C ASN A 290 4.63 30.01 8.02
N GLN A 291 5.88 30.48 7.92
CA GLN A 291 6.27 31.58 7.02
C GLN A 291 6.49 31.09 5.58
N GLU A 292 7.04 29.88 5.40
CA GLU A 292 7.47 29.36 4.10
C GLU A 292 6.36 28.60 3.33
N TYR A 293 5.41 28.01 4.05
CA TYR A 293 4.40 27.14 3.44
C TYR A 293 3.00 27.74 3.51
N PHE A 294 2.20 27.44 2.47
CA PHE A 294 0.80 27.83 2.41
C PHE A 294 -0.08 26.68 2.96
N GLY A 295 -1.20 27.03 3.57
CA GLY A 295 -2.18 26.07 4.10
C GLY A 295 -3.32 26.80 4.81
N ALA A 296 -4.44 26.11 5.02
CA ALA A 296 -5.59 26.68 5.72
C ALA A 296 -5.30 26.97 7.20
N ASP A 297 -4.43 26.17 7.79
CA ASP A 297 -3.94 26.36 9.16
C ASP A 297 -2.50 25.82 9.29
N LEU A 298 -1.93 25.91 10.51
CA LEU A 298 -0.56 25.46 10.76
C LEU A 298 -0.38 23.95 10.54
N ILE A 299 -1.41 23.15 10.79
CA ILE A 299 -1.36 21.69 10.58
C ILE A 299 -1.21 21.38 9.08
N ASP A 300 -1.99 22.05 8.22
CA ASP A 300 -1.88 21.91 6.78
C ASP A 300 -0.50 22.36 6.28
N LYS A 301 0.04 23.46 6.79
CA LYS A 301 1.37 23.94 6.42
C LYS A 301 2.47 22.94 6.77
N ILE A 302 2.42 22.35 7.97
CA ILE A 302 3.35 21.29 8.38
C ILE A 302 3.18 20.05 7.48
N ALA A 303 1.95 19.66 7.18
CA ALA A 303 1.68 18.53 6.28
C ALA A 303 2.23 18.78 4.86
N PHE A 304 2.06 20.00 4.31
CA PHE A 304 2.63 20.38 3.03
C PHE A 304 4.16 20.41 3.04
N TYR A 305 4.78 20.87 4.11
CA TYR A 305 6.23 20.79 4.29
C TYR A 305 6.71 19.33 4.25
N ILE A 306 6.07 18.44 4.99
CA ILE A 306 6.39 17.01 5.03
C ILE A 306 6.19 16.36 3.65
N ASP A 307 5.10 16.69 2.98
CA ASP A 307 4.79 16.20 1.63
C ASP A 307 5.81 16.67 0.59
N ASP A 308 6.19 17.93 0.61
CA ASP A 308 7.17 18.52 -0.29
C ASP A 308 8.52 17.82 -0.13
N ILE A 309 8.99 17.65 1.09
CA ILE A 309 10.21 16.90 1.37
C ILE A 309 10.09 15.44 0.92
N GLY A 310 8.98 14.78 1.23
CA GLY A 310 8.72 13.42 0.79
C GLY A 310 8.76 13.27 -0.73
N LYS A 311 8.22 14.22 -1.48
CA LYS A 311 8.27 14.28 -2.95
C LYS A 311 9.70 14.45 -3.47
N ARG A 312 10.47 15.35 -2.89
CA ARG A 312 11.88 15.57 -3.26
C ARG A 312 12.72 14.31 -3.06
N TRP A 313 12.34 13.42 -2.16
CA TRP A 313 13.03 12.17 -1.87
C TRP A 313 12.36 10.94 -2.44
N ASN A 314 11.46 11.13 -3.39
CA ASN A 314 10.77 10.06 -4.10
C ASN A 314 10.16 9.00 -3.16
N ASN A 315 9.44 9.47 -2.12
CA ASN A 315 8.77 8.63 -1.11
C ASN A 315 9.70 7.70 -0.29
N ASN A 316 11.00 7.97 -0.25
CA ASN A 316 11.87 7.25 0.66
C ASN A 316 11.60 7.68 2.10
N ALA A 317 11.74 6.72 3.02
CA ALA A 317 11.40 6.93 4.41
C ALA A 317 12.09 8.13 5.01
N LEU A 318 11.28 9.06 5.42
CA LEU A 318 11.65 10.19 6.24
C LEU A 318 11.21 9.90 7.66
N TYR A 319 12.09 10.09 8.62
CA TYR A 319 11.73 10.02 10.03
C TYR A 319 11.45 11.42 10.56
N ILE A 320 10.29 11.61 11.15
CA ILE A 320 9.86 12.90 11.70
C ILE A 320 9.56 12.74 13.18
N LEU A 321 10.14 13.62 13.98
CA LEU A 321 9.83 13.76 15.38
C LEU A 321 9.11 15.08 15.59
N LEU A 322 7.90 15.02 16.13
CA LEU A 322 7.20 16.20 16.64
C LEU A 322 7.67 16.44 18.08
N GLY A 323 8.42 17.51 18.27
CA GLY A 323 8.98 17.92 19.56
C GLY A 323 8.04 18.91 20.25
N GLY A 324 7.09 18.39 21.01
CA GLY A 324 6.08 19.15 21.74
C GLY A 324 4.76 18.38 21.82
N ASP A 325 3.94 18.70 22.81
CA ASP A 325 2.59 18.16 22.92
C ASP A 325 1.63 18.79 21.88
N ALA A 326 0.34 18.51 21.98
CA ALA A 326 -0.66 19.01 21.02
C ALA A 326 -0.91 20.52 21.12
N GLU A 327 -0.49 21.18 22.19
CA GLU A 327 -0.59 22.62 22.36
C GLU A 327 0.58 23.34 21.68
N ILE A 328 1.73 22.68 21.59
CA ILE A 328 2.97 23.20 20.99
C ILE A 328 3.02 22.87 19.50
N VAL A 329 2.94 21.59 19.13
CA VAL A 329 2.83 21.15 17.74
C VAL A 329 1.41 20.60 17.55
N PRO A 330 0.50 21.35 16.94
CA PRO A 330 -0.92 21.05 16.96
C PRO A 330 -1.26 19.70 16.31
N THR A 331 -2.40 19.11 16.68
CA THR A 331 -2.92 17.86 16.13
C THR A 331 -4.30 18.07 15.51
N ARG A 332 -4.67 17.28 14.48
CA ARG A 332 -6.05 17.23 14.04
C ARG A 332 -6.92 16.50 15.05
N LYS A 333 -8.11 17.05 15.29
CA LYS A 333 -9.15 16.38 16.05
C LYS A 333 -10.16 15.79 15.05
N VAL A 334 -10.33 14.48 15.07
CA VAL A 334 -11.19 13.76 14.17
C VAL A 334 -12.22 12.94 14.94
N LYS A 335 -13.39 12.69 14.33
CA LYS A 335 -14.37 11.80 14.93
C LYS A 335 -13.81 10.38 14.98
N SER A 336 -13.97 9.72 16.12
CA SER A 336 -13.70 8.28 16.24
C SER A 336 -14.55 7.51 15.22
N VAL A 337 -14.00 6.44 14.64
CA VAL A 337 -14.72 5.55 13.70
C VAL A 337 -15.82 4.76 14.39
N SER A 338 -15.85 4.73 15.71
CA SER A 338 -16.90 4.12 16.49
C SER A 338 -18.21 4.91 16.35
N SER A 339 -19.25 4.27 15.82
CA SER A 339 -20.56 4.87 15.56
C SER A 339 -21.27 5.47 16.78
N SER A 340 -20.76 5.21 17.97
CA SER A 340 -21.33 5.65 19.25
C SER A 340 -20.48 6.72 19.96
N CYS A 341 -19.29 7.03 19.48
CA CYS A 341 -18.44 8.07 20.06
C CYS A 341 -18.59 9.39 19.30
N THR A 342 -19.13 10.41 19.97
CA THR A 342 -19.21 11.77 19.44
C THR A 342 -17.95 12.58 19.73
N GLU A 343 -17.02 12.04 20.49
CA GLU A 343 -15.80 12.72 20.88
C GLU A 343 -14.78 12.78 19.73
N LEU A 344 -14.07 13.89 19.71
CA LEU A 344 -12.98 14.12 18.77
C LEU A 344 -11.68 13.60 19.36
N VAL A 345 -11.03 12.70 18.65
CA VAL A 345 -9.73 12.13 19.03
C VAL A 345 -8.62 12.89 18.31
N ALA A 346 -7.58 13.27 19.06
CA ALA A 346 -6.38 13.85 18.47
C ALA A 346 -5.61 12.82 17.64
N THR A 347 -5.14 13.22 16.46
CA THR A 347 -4.34 12.35 15.58
C THR A 347 -3.26 13.15 14.86
N ASP A 348 -2.08 12.54 14.76
CA ASP A 348 -0.96 13.04 13.96
C ASP A 348 -0.95 12.46 12.53
N ALA A 349 -1.88 11.57 12.21
CA ALA A 349 -1.97 10.96 10.88
C ALA A 349 -2.15 11.99 9.76
N ALA A 350 -2.72 13.15 10.07
CA ALA A 350 -2.88 14.27 9.13
C ALA A 350 -1.55 14.76 8.52
N TYR A 351 -0.44 14.54 9.20
CA TYR A 351 0.87 14.98 8.75
C TYR A 351 1.54 14.06 7.71
N THR A 352 1.15 12.79 7.65
CA THR A 352 1.83 11.78 6.84
C THR A 352 0.97 11.12 5.78
N ASP A 353 -0.34 11.36 5.81
CA ASP A 353 -1.28 10.77 4.86
C ASP A 353 -1.63 11.77 3.76
N ARG A 354 -1.01 11.63 2.58
CA ARG A 354 -1.20 12.52 1.42
C ARG A 354 -2.57 12.44 0.79
N ALA A 355 -3.24 11.31 0.94
CA ALA A 355 -4.51 11.06 0.27
C ALA A 355 -5.69 11.42 1.15
N THR A 356 -5.42 11.92 2.32
CA THR A 356 -6.46 12.25 3.26
C THR A 356 -7.10 13.57 2.93
N GLN A 357 -8.35 13.51 2.51
CA GLN A 357 -9.22 14.67 2.48
C GLN A 357 -9.83 14.86 3.87
N TYR A 358 -9.34 15.86 4.58
CA TYR A 358 -10.02 16.35 5.77
C TYR A 358 -11.27 17.12 5.33
N HIS A 359 -12.44 16.57 5.63
CA HIS A 359 -13.69 17.29 5.44
C HIS A 359 -13.97 18.13 6.69
N ALA A 360 -13.65 19.42 6.62
CA ALA A 360 -13.84 20.37 7.73
C ALA A 360 -15.24 20.34 8.33
N ASP A 361 -16.27 20.22 7.48
CA ASP A 361 -17.66 20.20 7.90
C ASP A 361 -18.08 18.94 8.66
N SER A 362 -17.50 17.79 8.31
CA SER A 362 -17.83 16.50 8.92
C SER A 362 -16.85 16.07 10.00
N LYS A 363 -15.69 16.73 10.09
CA LYS A 363 -14.55 16.34 10.97
C LYS A 363 -14.17 14.86 10.81
N ILE A 364 -14.33 14.34 9.60
CA ILE A 364 -14.02 12.95 9.25
C ILE A 364 -12.73 12.94 8.43
N PHE A 365 -11.82 12.07 8.85
CA PHE A 365 -10.60 11.77 8.15
C PHE A 365 -10.84 10.52 7.29
N ARG A 366 -10.78 10.66 5.96
CA ARG A 366 -10.91 9.55 5.02
C ARG A 366 -9.63 9.43 4.23
N SER A 367 -8.86 8.38 4.50
CA SER A 367 -7.76 7.98 3.63
C SER A 367 -8.31 7.26 2.41
N LYS A 368 -7.99 7.75 1.20
CA LYS A 368 -8.34 7.09 -0.07
C LYS A 368 -7.20 6.21 -0.60
N ASN A 369 -5.96 6.50 -0.25
CA ASN A 369 -4.78 5.74 -0.61
C ASN A 369 -3.72 5.96 0.47
N THR A 370 -3.19 4.90 1.02
CA THR A 370 -2.19 4.96 2.09
C THR A 370 -0.77 5.16 1.54
N GLU A 371 -0.54 6.25 0.80
CA GLU A 371 0.83 6.68 0.51
C GLU A 371 1.37 7.43 1.72
N ARG A 372 2.04 6.72 2.61
CA ARG A 372 2.70 7.34 3.76
C ARG A 372 4.02 7.94 3.32
N SER A 373 4.14 9.25 3.46
CA SER A 373 5.33 10.00 3.10
C SER A 373 6.43 9.95 4.15
N ALA A 374 6.11 9.59 5.39
CA ALA A 374 7.07 9.63 6.51
C ALA A 374 6.67 8.71 7.67
N PHE A 375 7.68 8.34 8.48
CA PHE A 375 7.47 7.78 9.81
C PHE A 375 7.42 8.91 10.83
N LEU A 376 6.36 8.97 11.58
CA LEU A 376 6.11 10.05 12.52
C LEU A 376 6.08 9.52 13.95
N GLY A 377 6.78 10.21 14.85
CA GLY A 377 6.70 10.02 16.29
C GLY A 377 6.55 11.36 16.97
N ARG A 378 6.02 11.37 18.20
CA ARG A 378 5.89 12.57 19.03
C ARG A 378 6.57 12.38 20.36
N ILE A 379 7.29 13.40 20.82
CA ILE A 379 7.71 13.55 22.22
C ILE A 379 6.87 14.65 22.83
N PRO A 380 5.95 14.33 23.73
CA PRO A 380 5.10 15.32 24.41
C PRO A 380 5.93 16.02 25.49
N VAL A 381 6.56 17.12 25.13
CA VAL A 381 7.24 18.04 26.07
C VAL A 381 6.41 19.32 26.18
N LYS A 382 6.39 19.90 27.36
CA LYS A 382 5.71 21.17 27.67
C LYS A 382 6.73 22.29 27.90
#